data_d0381d99bb54c4fc7189b88a9f6d3511
#
_entry.id   d0381d99bb54c4fc7189b88a9f6d3511
#
_cell.length_a   1.000
_cell.length_b   1.000
_cell.length_c   1.000
_cell.angle_alpha   90.00
_cell.angle_beta   90.00
_cell.angle_gamma   90.00
#
_symmetry.space_group_name_H-M   'P 1'
#
loop_
_entity.id
_entity.type
_entity.pdbx_description
1 polymer ?
#
loop_
_entity_poly.entity_id
_entity_poly.type
_entity_poly.pdbx_seq_one_letter_code
_entity_poly.pdbx_strand_id
1 'polypeptide(L)'
;KKEILLISLMLFSMFFGAGNLIFPPFLGYEAGEHVWISLVGFIISATGLPILGVIAIAKAGSFQTLAGRVHSSFAIIFPCIVYLFIGPGLGIPRAGSLAFEMGPGQFFPEAGSIVLLCYTVIFFSIVYWLSLSPSKLMGLFGKVLTPLLLGMIALIFIKSMFTSVGSVKEAAGNYGQAPMFQGFLDGYLTMDALAALIFGIVIANALRAKGIEDDKGLAKY
;
A
#
# COMPACT_ATOMS: atom_id res chain seq x y z
N LYS A 1 6.91 1.71 -24.65
CA LYS A 1 5.91 2.54 -23.95
C LYS A 1 4.78 1.69 -23.32
N LYS A 2 4.14 0.75 -24.06
CA LYS A 2 3.07 -0.12 -23.52
C LYS A 2 3.56 -1.02 -22.37
N GLU A 3 4.77 -1.54 -22.45
CA GLU A 3 5.34 -2.42 -21.43
C GLU A 3 5.69 -1.65 -20.14
N ILE A 4 6.21 -0.44 -20.27
CA ILE A 4 6.48 0.43 -19.11
C ILE A 4 5.16 0.77 -18.40
N LEU A 5 4.11 1.09 -19.14
CA LEU A 5 2.79 1.34 -18.58
C LEU A 5 2.28 0.12 -17.81
N LEU A 6 2.44 -1.10 -18.33
CA LEU A 6 2.02 -2.32 -17.63
C LEU A 6 2.81 -2.55 -16.34
N ILE A 7 4.12 -2.30 -16.36
CA ILE A 7 4.96 -2.39 -15.15
C ILE A 7 4.54 -1.32 -14.13
N SER A 8 4.27 -0.09 -14.57
CA SER A 8 3.79 0.99 -13.69
C SER A 8 2.42 0.66 -13.08
N LEU A 9 1.50 0.09 -13.85
CA LEU A 9 0.20 -0.36 -13.34
C LEU A 9 0.33 -1.53 -12.36
N MET A 10 1.24 -2.46 -12.64
CA MET A 10 1.56 -3.55 -11.71
C MET A 10 2.14 -3.00 -10.40
N LEU A 11 3.09 -2.07 -10.49
CA LEU A 11 3.68 -1.41 -9.35
C LEU A 11 2.62 -0.67 -8.52
N PHE A 12 1.76 0.09 -9.17
CA PHE A 12 0.66 0.77 -8.50
C PHE A 12 -0.21 -0.23 -7.73
N SER A 13 -0.61 -1.35 -8.34
CA SER A 13 -1.47 -2.34 -7.66
C SER A 13 -0.77 -3.08 -6.52
N MET A 14 0.55 -3.20 -6.54
CA MET A 14 1.32 -3.80 -5.45
C MET A 14 1.41 -2.89 -4.22
N PHE A 15 1.47 -1.57 -4.44
CA PHE A 15 1.54 -0.58 -3.36
C PHE A 15 0.17 -0.13 -2.89
N PHE A 16 -0.84 -0.10 -3.78
CA PHE A 16 -2.15 0.38 -3.41
C PHE A 16 -2.90 -0.67 -2.57
N GLY A 17 -2.74 -0.56 -1.26
CA GLY A 17 -3.39 -1.41 -0.26
C GLY A 17 -4.59 -0.75 0.40
N ALA A 18 -5.22 -1.46 1.34
CA ALA A 18 -6.35 -0.96 2.12
C ALA A 18 -6.02 0.31 2.91
N GLY A 19 -4.77 0.45 3.38
CA GLY A 19 -4.29 1.66 4.05
C GLY A 19 -4.41 2.91 3.19
N ASN A 20 -4.05 2.80 1.90
CA ASN A 20 -4.12 3.91 0.95
C ASN A 20 -5.56 4.34 0.63
N LEU A 21 -6.54 3.51 0.92
CA LEU A 21 -7.95 3.82 0.76
C LEU A 21 -8.56 4.47 2.00
N ILE A 22 -8.08 4.12 3.18
CA ILE A 22 -8.64 4.52 4.47
C ILE A 22 -7.98 5.79 5.02
N PHE A 23 -6.64 5.84 5.03
CA PHE A 23 -5.94 6.94 5.68
C PHE A 23 -6.16 8.32 5.05
N PRO A 24 -6.21 8.51 3.71
CA PRO A 24 -6.47 9.83 3.16
C PRO A 24 -7.85 10.40 3.52
N PRO A 25 -8.97 9.66 3.43
CA PRO A 25 -10.27 10.14 3.91
C PRO A 25 -10.29 10.40 5.43
N PHE A 26 -9.66 9.53 6.22
CA PHE A 26 -9.53 9.70 7.66
C PHE A 26 -8.75 10.98 8.00
N LEU A 27 -7.59 11.19 7.36
CA LEU A 27 -6.82 12.42 7.49
C LEU A 27 -7.66 13.65 7.13
N GLY A 28 -8.41 13.59 6.01
CA GLY A 28 -9.28 14.69 5.59
C GLY A 28 -10.35 15.02 6.63
N TYR A 29 -10.90 14.02 7.29
CA TYR A 29 -11.92 14.19 8.34
C TYR A 29 -11.34 14.76 9.64
N GLU A 30 -10.18 14.26 10.10
CA GLU A 30 -9.56 14.64 11.37
C GLU A 30 -8.78 15.96 11.28
N ALA A 31 -8.10 16.20 10.15
CA ALA A 31 -7.29 17.39 9.96
C ALA A 31 -8.11 18.66 9.71
N GLY A 32 -9.36 18.53 9.26
CA GLY A 32 -10.27 19.66 9.06
C GLY A 32 -9.61 20.80 8.28
N GLU A 33 -9.54 21.99 8.90
CA GLU A 33 -8.92 23.18 8.30
C GLU A 33 -7.42 23.03 7.98
N HIS A 34 -6.71 22.10 8.66
CA HIS A 34 -5.29 21.83 8.44
C HIS A 34 -5.02 20.71 7.43
N VAL A 35 -6.02 20.27 6.65
CA VAL A 35 -5.93 19.15 5.72
C VAL A 35 -4.77 19.28 4.74
N TRP A 36 -4.51 20.45 4.19
CA TRP A 36 -3.46 20.64 3.19
C TRP A 36 -2.05 20.45 3.74
N ILE A 37 -1.78 20.97 4.93
CA ILE A 37 -0.48 20.83 5.60
C ILE A 37 -0.27 19.37 6.01
N SER A 38 -1.31 18.73 6.53
CA SER A 38 -1.31 17.32 6.92
C SER A 38 -1.09 16.41 5.69
N LEU A 39 -1.72 16.74 4.56
CA LEU A 39 -1.57 16.01 3.30
C LEU A 39 -0.14 16.06 2.76
N VAL A 40 0.55 17.19 2.90
CA VAL A 40 1.99 17.27 2.54
C VAL A 40 2.81 16.29 3.36
N GLY A 41 2.63 16.23 4.67
CA GLY A 41 3.30 15.26 5.53
C GLY A 41 2.98 13.81 5.12
N PHE A 42 1.70 13.54 4.86
CA PHE A 42 1.24 12.23 4.40
C PHE A 42 1.91 11.80 3.08
N ILE A 43 1.95 12.66 2.07
CA ILE A 43 2.56 12.38 0.76
C ILE A 43 4.06 12.10 0.91
N ILE A 44 4.77 12.87 1.74
CA ILE A 44 6.20 12.64 1.98
C ILE A 44 6.43 11.25 2.54
N SER A 45 5.60 10.80 3.47
CA SER A 45 5.72 9.49 4.09
C SER A 45 5.17 8.36 3.22
N ALA A 46 3.93 8.47 2.75
CA ALA A 46 3.24 7.41 2.02
C ALA A 46 3.73 7.22 0.58
N THR A 47 4.39 8.23 -0.01
CA THR A 47 4.89 8.16 -1.39
C THR A 47 6.40 8.35 -1.45
N GLY A 48 6.94 9.37 -0.79
CA GLY A 48 8.36 9.70 -0.83
C GLY A 48 9.25 8.59 -0.27
N LEU A 49 8.95 8.08 0.91
CA LEU A 49 9.73 6.99 1.52
C LEU A 49 9.68 5.69 0.72
N PRO A 50 8.54 5.21 0.21
CA PRO A 50 8.49 4.05 -0.67
C PRO A 50 9.33 4.20 -1.93
N ILE A 51 9.28 5.34 -2.60
CA ILE A 51 10.11 5.61 -3.79
C ILE A 51 11.60 5.49 -3.43
N LEU A 52 12.02 6.11 -2.34
CA LEU A 52 13.42 6.00 -1.87
C LEU A 52 13.78 4.56 -1.51
N GLY A 53 12.86 3.81 -0.90
CA GLY A 53 13.04 2.38 -0.59
C GLY A 53 13.26 1.53 -1.84
N VAL A 54 12.42 1.71 -2.86
CA VAL A 54 12.55 1.00 -4.16
C VAL A 54 13.89 1.32 -4.82
N ILE A 55 14.28 2.61 -4.88
CA ILE A 55 15.56 3.04 -5.46
C ILE A 55 16.73 2.43 -4.68
N ALA A 56 16.67 2.43 -3.35
CA ALA A 56 17.72 1.87 -2.51
C ALA A 56 17.91 0.36 -2.75
N ILE A 57 16.80 -0.40 -2.85
CA ILE A 57 16.83 -1.83 -3.14
C ILE A 57 17.32 -2.10 -4.56
N ALA A 58 16.85 -1.33 -5.56
CA ALA A 58 17.28 -1.47 -6.94
C ALA A 58 18.80 -1.30 -7.08
N LYS A 59 19.39 -0.32 -6.38
CA LYS A 59 20.85 -0.09 -6.35
C LYS A 59 21.62 -1.12 -5.53
N ALA A 60 21.05 -1.63 -4.45
CA ALA A 60 21.70 -2.62 -3.60
C ALA A 60 21.64 -4.04 -4.17
N GLY A 61 20.71 -4.30 -5.08
CA GLY A 61 20.44 -5.60 -5.70
C GLY A 61 19.56 -6.53 -4.85
N SER A 62 19.53 -6.38 -3.52
CA SER A 62 18.62 -7.11 -2.64
C SER A 62 18.44 -6.41 -1.28
N PHE A 63 17.35 -6.76 -0.59
CA PHE A 63 17.11 -6.27 0.77
C PHE A 63 18.19 -6.74 1.75
N GLN A 64 18.62 -8.00 1.63
CA GLN A 64 19.69 -8.55 2.46
C GLN A 64 21.01 -7.82 2.25
N THR A 65 21.39 -7.53 1.00
CA THR A 65 22.60 -6.76 0.67
C THR A 65 22.53 -5.35 1.26
N LEU A 66 21.39 -4.70 1.20
CA LEU A 66 21.19 -3.38 1.79
C LEU A 66 21.33 -3.42 3.31
N ALA A 67 20.65 -4.34 3.98
CA ALA A 67 20.69 -4.52 5.42
C ALA A 67 22.08 -4.97 5.90
N GLY A 68 22.79 -5.76 5.11
CA GLY A 68 24.14 -6.24 5.39
C GLY A 68 25.21 -5.15 5.47
N ARG A 69 24.95 -3.96 4.93
CA ARG A 69 25.84 -2.80 5.08
C ARG A 69 25.90 -2.30 6.53
N VAL A 70 24.92 -2.60 7.36
CA VAL A 70 24.89 -2.25 8.78
C VAL A 70 25.65 -3.31 9.58
N HIS A 71 25.21 -4.57 9.50
CA HIS A 71 25.82 -5.71 10.17
C HIS A 71 25.30 -7.03 9.58
N SER A 72 26.11 -8.09 9.61
CA SER A 72 25.72 -9.40 9.06
C SER A 72 24.47 -10.01 9.73
N SER A 73 24.35 -9.91 11.05
CA SER A 73 23.16 -10.38 11.75
C SER A 73 21.92 -9.56 11.41
N PHE A 74 22.07 -8.24 11.20
CA PHE A 74 20.99 -7.37 10.77
C PHE A 74 20.46 -7.74 9.39
N ALA A 75 21.32 -8.22 8.49
CA ALA A 75 20.96 -8.68 7.15
C ALA A 75 19.99 -9.88 7.16
N ILE A 76 19.95 -10.65 8.25
CA ILE A 76 19.05 -11.79 8.40
C ILE A 76 17.83 -11.41 9.26
N ILE A 77 18.09 -10.85 10.44
CA ILE A 77 17.04 -10.58 11.43
C ILE A 77 16.03 -9.56 10.91
N PHE A 78 16.50 -8.43 10.37
CA PHE A 78 15.61 -7.34 9.94
C PHE A 78 14.69 -7.73 8.78
N PRO A 79 15.15 -8.33 7.68
CA PRO A 79 14.27 -8.86 6.65
C PRO A 79 13.26 -9.89 7.18
N CYS A 80 13.68 -10.82 8.05
CA CYS A 80 12.77 -11.78 8.64
C CYS A 80 11.64 -11.11 9.44
N ILE A 81 11.96 -10.09 10.24
CA ILE A 81 10.98 -9.31 10.99
C ILE A 81 10.02 -8.62 10.03
N VAL A 82 10.54 -7.94 9.00
CA VAL A 82 9.71 -7.22 8.02
C VAL A 82 8.76 -8.18 7.28
N TYR A 83 9.25 -9.34 6.84
CA TYR A 83 8.41 -10.35 6.18
C TYR A 83 7.34 -10.92 7.13
N LEU A 84 7.68 -11.16 8.39
CA LEU A 84 6.72 -11.63 9.38
C LEU A 84 5.62 -10.60 9.65
N PHE A 85 5.96 -9.32 9.79
CA PHE A 85 4.99 -8.26 10.07
C PHE A 85 4.12 -7.92 8.85
N ILE A 86 4.70 -7.76 7.67
CA ILE A 86 3.93 -7.46 6.44
C ILE A 86 3.10 -8.68 6.02
N GLY A 87 3.62 -9.89 6.22
CA GLY A 87 2.92 -11.13 5.93
C GLY A 87 1.92 -11.51 7.02
N PRO A 88 2.14 -12.66 7.68
CA PRO A 88 1.15 -13.28 8.56
C PRO A 88 0.91 -12.51 9.88
N GLY A 89 1.86 -11.67 10.31
CA GLY A 89 1.77 -11.00 11.61
C GLY A 89 0.78 -9.85 11.64
N LEU A 90 0.68 -9.06 10.59
CA LEU A 90 -0.17 -7.87 10.57
C LEU A 90 -0.80 -7.61 9.20
N GLY A 91 -0.02 -7.59 8.11
CA GLY A 91 -0.51 -7.11 6.80
C GLY A 91 -1.62 -7.97 6.22
N ILE A 92 -1.46 -9.30 6.20
CA ILE A 92 -2.44 -10.24 5.66
C ILE A 92 -3.73 -10.27 6.51
N PRO A 93 -3.67 -10.44 7.85
CA PRO A 93 -4.87 -10.38 8.70
C PRO A 93 -5.61 -9.05 8.58
N ARG A 94 -4.89 -7.93 8.58
CA ARG A 94 -5.44 -6.59 8.40
C ARG A 94 -6.20 -6.44 7.09
N ALA A 95 -5.65 -6.94 5.98
CA ALA A 95 -6.32 -6.88 4.69
C ALA A 95 -7.66 -7.63 4.69
N GLY A 96 -7.72 -8.79 5.35
CA GLY A 96 -8.94 -9.58 5.51
C GLY A 96 -9.99 -8.89 6.39
N SER A 97 -9.59 -8.37 7.55
CA SER A 97 -10.52 -7.69 8.47
C SER A 97 -11.08 -6.40 7.88
N LEU A 98 -10.24 -5.58 7.26
CA LEU A 98 -10.67 -4.34 6.61
C LEU A 98 -11.61 -4.60 5.43
N ALA A 99 -11.34 -5.62 4.62
CA ALA A 99 -12.23 -6.00 3.52
C ALA A 99 -13.60 -6.46 4.05
N PHE A 100 -13.66 -7.11 5.21
CA PHE A 100 -14.92 -7.43 5.88
C PHE A 100 -15.63 -6.18 6.37
N GLU A 101 -14.96 -5.32 7.11
CA GLU A 101 -15.54 -4.10 7.71
C GLU A 101 -16.07 -3.12 6.66
N MET A 102 -15.33 -2.94 5.56
CA MET A 102 -15.73 -2.02 4.48
C MET A 102 -16.76 -2.61 3.50
N GLY A 103 -16.89 -3.91 3.45
CA GLY A 103 -17.81 -4.62 2.56
C GLY A 103 -18.94 -5.31 3.32
N PRO A 104 -18.87 -6.64 3.51
CA PRO A 104 -19.97 -7.40 4.11
C PRO A 104 -20.43 -6.90 5.48
N GLY A 105 -19.52 -6.40 6.31
CA GLY A 105 -19.82 -5.89 7.64
C GLY A 105 -20.83 -4.74 7.65
N GLN A 106 -20.87 -3.92 6.59
CA GLN A 106 -21.85 -2.84 6.46
C GLN A 106 -23.28 -3.35 6.28
N PHE A 107 -23.44 -4.53 5.70
CA PHE A 107 -24.75 -5.15 5.47
C PHE A 107 -25.21 -6.02 6.65
N PHE A 108 -24.28 -6.40 7.52
CA PHE A 108 -24.52 -7.24 8.69
C PHE A 108 -23.96 -6.61 9.95
N PRO A 109 -24.51 -5.48 10.45
CA PRO A 109 -23.96 -4.75 11.60
C PRO A 109 -23.91 -5.58 12.89
N GLU A 110 -24.82 -6.56 13.03
CA GLU A 110 -24.88 -7.49 14.17
C GLU A 110 -24.25 -8.86 13.85
N ALA A 111 -23.36 -8.91 12.85
CA ALA A 111 -22.72 -10.15 12.44
C ALA A 111 -21.92 -10.73 13.61
N GLY A 112 -22.39 -11.85 14.14
CA GLY A 112 -21.69 -12.60 15.17
C GLY A 112 -20.37 -13.19 14.64
N SER A 113 -19.54 -13.67 15.56
CA SER A 113 -18.22 -14.27 15.26
C SER A 113 -18.26 -15.37 14.19
N ILE A 114 -19.38 -16.04 14.02
CA ILE A 114 -19.56 -17.10 12.99
C ILE A 114 -19.54 -16.51 11.58
N VAL A 115 -20.19 -15.37 11.34
CA VAL A 115 -20.21 -14.71 10.01
C VAL A 115 -18.82 -14.23 9.65
N LEU A 116 -18.10 -13.63 10.60
CA LEU A 116 -16.71 -13.24 10.43
C LEU A 116 -15.82 -14.44 10.11
N LEU A 117 -16.00 -15.57 10.81
CA LEU A 117 -15.25 -16.80 10.58
C LEU A 117 -15.51 -17.36 9.18
N CYS A 118 -16.77 -17.47 8.77
CA CYS A 118 -17.14 -17.94 7.43
C CYS A 118 -16.54 -17.06 6.34
N TYR A 119 -16.66 -15.74 6.50
CA TYR A 119 -16.04 -14.78 5.58
C TYR A 119 -14.52 -14.97 5.51
N THR A 120 -13.85 -15.05 6.65
CA THR A 120 -12.40 -15.21 6.75
C THR A 120 -11.93 -16.48 6.02
N VAL A 121 -12.62 -17.60 6.24
CA VAL A 121 -12.30 -18.87 5.57
C VAL A 121 -12.47 -18.74 4.05
N ILE A 122 -13.56 -18.15 3.58
CA ILE A 122 -13.81 -17.96 2.14
C ILE A 122 -12.74 -17.01 1.55
N PHE A 123 -12.49 -15.87 2.19
CA PHE A 123 -11.53 -14.86 1.74
C PHE A 123 -10.13 -15.48 1.59
N PHE A 124 -9.62 -16.12 2.63
CA PHE A 124 -8.29 -16.71 2.59
C PHE A 124 -8.20 -17.96 1.71
N SER A 125 -9.28 -18.70 1.51
CA SER A 125 -9.31 -19.78 0.52
C SER A 125 -9.15 -19.25 -0.90
N ILE A 126 -9.81 -18.15 -1.24
CA ILE A 126 -9.65 -17.46 -2.53
C ILE A 126 -8.22 -16.92 -2.69
N VAL A 127 -7.69 -16.26 -1.67
CA VAL A 127 -6.31 -15.75 -1.65
C VAL A 127 -5.30 -16.88 -1.87
N TYR A 128 -5.46 -17.98 -1.15
CA TYR A 128 -4.61 -19.16 -1.29
C TYR A 128 -4.66 -19.72 -2.71
N TRP A 129 -5.86 -19.93 -3.25
CA TRP A 129 -6.03 -20.44 -4.62
C TRP A 129 -5.38 -19.54 -5.68
N LEU A 130 -5.55 -18.22 -5.57
CA LEU A 130 -4.91 -17.26 -6.46
C LEU A 130 -3.38 -17.27 -6.33
N SER A 131 -2.86 -17.45 -5.12
CA SER A 131 -1.41 -17.46 -4.83
C SER A 131 -0.67 -18.67 -5.39
N LEU A 132 -1.38 -19.75 -5.74
CA LEU A 132 -0.77 -20.95 -6.34
C LEU A 132 -0.19 -20.71 -7.76
N SER A 133 -0.55 -19.60 -8.41
CA SER A 133 -0.08 -19.26 -9.76
C SER A 133 0.48 -17.83 -9.84
N PRO A 134 1.67 -17.55 -9.26
CA PRO A 134 2.22 -16.20 -9.16
C PRO A 134 2.38 -15.48 -10.50
N SER A 135 2.76 -16.18 -11.56
CA SER A 135 2.96 -15.59 -12.89
C SER A 135 1.65 -15.12 -13.53
N LYS A 136 0.56 -15.88 -13.35
CA LYS A 136 -0.78 -15.47 -13.79
C LYS A 136 -1.30 -14.30 -12.96
N LEU A 137 -0.98 -14.30 -11.67
CA LEU A 137 -1.37 -13.26 -10.73
C LEU A 137 -0.78 -11.89 -11.13
N MET A 138 0.51 -11.83 -11.47
CA MET A 138 1.14 -10.57 -11.95
C MET A 138 0.45 -10.03 -13.21
N GLY A 139 0.08 -10.91 -14.15
CA GLY A 139 -0.67 -10.51 -15.34
C GLY A 139 -2.08 -10.01 -15.02
N LEU A 140 -2.75 -10.60 -14.04
CA LEU A 140 -4.08 -10.23 -13.58
C LEU A 140 -4.06 -8.85 -12.89
N PHE A 141 -3.07 -8.58 -12.04
CA PHE A 141 -2.90 -7.29 -11.40
C PHE A 141 -2.82 -6.14 -12.40
N GLY A 142 -1.89 -6.19 -13.35
CA GLY A 142 -1.68 -5.09 -14.28
C GLY A 142 -2.80 -4.90 -15.31
N LYS A 143 -3.45 -5.99 -15.75
CA LYS A 143 -4.42 -5.94 -16.85
C LYS A 143 -5.87 -5.76 -16.41
N VAL A 144 -6.23 -6.26 -15.25
CA VAL A 144 -7.65 -6.31 -14.79
C VAL A 144 -7.83 -5.57 -13.47
N LEU A 145 -7.10 -5.96 -12.43
CA LEU A 145 -7.34 -5.44 -11.09
C LEU A 145 -7.00 -3.94 -10.99
N THR A 146 -5.88 -3.50 -11.58
CA THR A 146 -5.50 -2.09 -11.52
C THR A 146 -6.47 -1.17 -12.27
N PRO A 147 -6.85 -1.45 -13.54
CA PRO A 147 -7.88 -0.64 -14.21
C PRO A 147 -9.23 -0.60 -13.47
N LEU A 148 -9.65 -1.76 -12.92
CA LEU A 148 -10.87 -1.83 -12.12
C LEU A 148 -10.78 -0.95 -10.86
N LEU A 149 -9.67 -1.07 -10.12
CA LEU A 149 -9.40 -0.27 -8.93
C LEU A 149 -9.39 1.24 -9.24
N LEU A 150 -8.67 1.65 -10.29
CA LEU A 150 -8.65 3.04 -10.73
C LEU A 150 -10.05 3.54 -11.13
N GLY A 151 -10.84 2.70 -11.80
CA GLY A 151 -12.22 3.00 -12.15
C GLY A 151 -13.10 3.20 -10.91
N MET A 152 -12.95 2.36 -9.89
CA MET A 152 -13.67 2.50 -8.62
C MET A 152 -13.27 3.77 -7.86
N ILE A 153 -11.97 4.09 -7.81
CA ILE A 153 -11.46 5.33 -7.20
C ILE A 153 -12.06 6.54 -7.92
N ALA A 154 -12.04 6.53 -9.25
CA ALA A 154 -12.63 7.61 -10.06
C ALA A 154 -14.13 7.76 -9.80
N LEU A 155 -14.87 6.66 -9.66
CA LEU A 155 -16.30 6.68 -9.31
C LEU A 155 -16.54 7.30 -7.93
N ILE A 156 -15.76 6.91 -6.93
CA ILE A 156 -15.85 7.48 -5.56
C ILE A 156 -15.53 8.97 -5.61
N PHE A 157 -14.49 9.38 -6.33
CA PHE A 157 -14.11 10.78 -6.47
C PHE A 157 -15.20 11.60 -7.15
N ILE A 158 -15.74 11.12 -8.29
CA ILE A 158 -16.84 11.78 -8.99
C ILE A 158 -18.06 11.92 -8.08
N LYS A 159 -18.44 10.83 -7.40
CA LYS A 159 -19.57 10.86 -6.46
C LYS A 159 -19.35 11.87 -5.34
N SER A 160 -18.13 11.97 -4.79
CA SER A 160 -17.84 12.93 -3.73
C SER A 160 -17.99 14.39 -4.17
N MET A 161 -17.75 14.70 -5.45
CA MET A 161 -17.96 16.06 -5.99
C MET A 161 -19.44 16.47 -6.06
N PHE A 162 -20.34 15.50 -6.19
CA PHE A 162 -21.80 15.73 -6.25
C PHE A 162 -22.51 15.54 -4.90
N THR A 163 -21.75 15.09 -3.88
CA THR A 163 -22.32 14.88 -2.54
C THR A 163 -21.88 16.02 -1.64
N SER A 164 -22.83 16.71 -1.01
CA SER A 164 -22.53 17.74 -0.03
C SER A 164 -21.83 17.11 1.19
N VAL A 165 -20.59 17.49 1.44
CA VAL A 165 -19.73 16.89 2.50
C VAL A 165 -19.77 17.73 3.79
N GLY A 166 -20.74 18.61 3.96
CA GLY A 166 -20.86 19.46 5.15
C GLY A 166 -19.79 20.57 5.23
N SER A 167 -19.73 21.24 6.37
CA SER A 167 -18.72 22.28 6.64
C SER A 167 -17.40 21.67 7.10
N VAL A 168 -16.30 22.34 6.76
CA VAL A 168 -14.97 22.00 7.28
C VAL A 168 -14.98 22.15 8.80
N LYS A 169 -14.54 21.14 9.53
CA LYS A 169 -14.46 21.14 10.99
C LYS A 169 -13.11 21.69 11.45
N GLU A 170 -13.05 22.08 12.72
CA GLU A 170 -11.78 22.32 13.38
C GLU A 170 -10.94 21.06 13.43
N ALA A 171 -9.61 21.21 13.40
CA ALA A 171 -8.69 20.09 13.43
C ALA A 171 -8.75 19.36 14.78
N ALA A 172 -8.88 18.03 14.74
CA ALA A 172 -8.97 17.20 15.93
C ALA A 172 -7.60 16.73 16.42
N GLY A 173 -7.46 16.59 17.73
CA GLY A 173 -6.29 16.00 18.38
C GLY A 173 -4.95 16.62 17.95
N ASN A 174 -3.99 15.77 17.59
CA ASN A 174 -2.65 16.20 17.19
C ASN A 174 -2.62 16.99 15.87
N TYR A 175 -3.65 16.90 15.04
CA TYR A 175 -3.76 17.71 13.82
C TYR A 175 -3.89 19.21 14.12
N GLY A 176 -4.42 19.59 15.30
CA GLY A 176 -4.47 20.99 15.74
C GLY A 176 -3.11 21.55 16.14
N GLN A 177 -2.19 20.71 16.64
CA GLN A 177 -0.90 21.14 17.17
C GLN A 177 0.26 20.94 16.19
N ALA A 178 0.29 19.80 15.51
CA ALA A 178 1.38 19.40 14.61
C ALA A 178 0.84 18.71 13.36
N PRO A 179 0.07 19.41 12.49
CA PRO A 179 -0.67 18.80 11.38
C PRO A 179 0.22 18.08 10.40
N MET A 180 1.36 18.64 10.01
CA MET A 180 2.30 18.02 9.08
C MET A 180 2.92 16.74 9.65
N PHE A 181 3.28 16.76 10.92
CA PHE A 181 3.89 15.61 11.58
C PHE A 181 2.88 14.47 11.77
N GLN A 182 1.65 14.79 12.17
CA GLN A 182 0.59 13.80 12.29
C GLN A 182 0.28 13.17 10.92
N GLY A 183 0.16 14.00 9.87
CA GLY A 183 -0.01 13.50 8.51
C GLY A 183 1.14 12.58 8.05
N PHE A 184 2.39 12.91 8.41
CA PHE A 184 3.54 12.06 8.14
C PHE A 184 3.42 10.70 8.86
N LEU A 185 3.02 10.67 10.12
CA LEU A 185 2.81 9.43 10.87
C LEU A 185 1.71 8.57 10.24
N ASP A 186 0.59 9.17 9.87
CA ASP A 186 -0.51 8.44 9.24
C ASP A 186 -0.15 7.90 7.86
N GLY A 187 0.65 8.65 7.09
CA GLY A 187 1.22 8.17 5.84
C GLY A 187 2.17 6.97 6.05
N TYR A 188 2.91 6.94 7.13
CA TYR A 188 3.77 5.81 7.48
C TYR A 188 2.96 4.55 7.85
N LEU A 189 1.77 4.72 8.44
CA LEU A 189 0.86 3.63 8.79
C LEU A 189 0.24 2.91 7.58
N THR A 190 0.37 3.46 6.36
CA THR A 190 0.05 2.70 5.13
C THR A 190 0.95 1.49 4.94
N MET A 191 2.12 1.46 5.59
CA MET A 191 3.18 0.44 5.53
C MET A 191 3.87 0.33 4.17
N ASP A 192 3.64 1.26 3.25
CA ASP A 192 4.22 1.23 1.91
C ASP A 192 5.75 1.38 1.94
N ALA A 193 6.28 2.14 2.90
CA ALA A 193 7.73 2.28 3.08
C ALA A 193 8.42 0.93 3.41
N LEU A 194 7.80 0.10 4.24
CA LEU A 194 8.29 -1.25 4.54
C LEU A 194 8.06 -2.21 3.37
N ALA A 195 6.90 -2.11 2.71
CA ALA A 195 6.57 -2.89 1.52
C ALA A 195 7.56 -2.62 0.37
N ALA A 196 8.04 -1.39 0.23
CA ALA A 196 9.02 -1.00 -0.78
C ALA A 196 10.35 -1.78 -0.66
N LEU A 197 10.75 -2.14 0.55
CA LEU A 197 11.96 -2.94 0.78
C LEU A 197 11.81 -4.38 0.26
N ILE A 198 10.58 -4.91 0.23
CA ILE A 198 10.26 -6.24 -0.29
C ILE A 198 9.99 -6.17 -1.79
N PHE A 199 9.14 -5.25 -2.22
CA PHE A 199 8.70 -5.16 -3.61
C PHE A 199 9.76 -4.56 -4.54
N GLY A 200 10.70 -3.78 -4.01
CA GLY A 200 11.74 -3.14 -4.81
C GLY A 200 12.56 -4.13 -5.65
N ILE A 201 12.84 -5.33 -5.13
CA ILE A 201 13.55 -6.35 -5.89
C ILE A 201 12.69 -6.96 -7.01
N VAL A 202 11.40 -7.12 -6.78
CA VAL A 202 10.45 -7.62 -7.79
C VAL A 202 10.40 -6.67 -8.97
N ILE A 203 10.35 -5.37 -8.68
CA ILE A 203 10.35 -4.29 -9.68
C ILE A 203 11.67 -4.25 -10.44
N ALA A 204 12.80 -4.26 -9.72
CA ALA A 204 14.12 -4.28 -10.33
C ALA A 204 14.30 -5.48 -11.26
N ASN A 205 13.85 -6.66 -10.86
CA ASN A 205 13.89 -7.87 -11.68
C ASN A 205 12.95 -7.78 -12.90
N ALA A 206 11.77 -7.18 -12.75
CA ALA A 206 10.84 -6.97 -13.86
C ALA A 206 11.42 -6.02 -14.91
N LEU A 207 12.13 -4.96 -14.49
CA LEU A 207 12.81 -4.03 -15.38
C LEU A 207 14.05 -4.68 -16.06
N ARG A 208 14.85 -5.44 -15.31
CA ARG A 208 16.00 -6.19 -15.86
C ARG A 208 15.58 -7.21 -16.89
N ALA A 209 14.50 -7.93 -16.66
CA ALA A 209 13.93 -8.87 -17.63
C ALA A 209 13.51 -8.20 -18.96
N LYS A 210 13.38 -6.87 -18.97
CA LYS A 210 13.08 -6.05 -20.15
C LYS A 210 14.33 -5.38 -20.75
N GLY A 211 15.52 -5.76 -20.32
CA GLY A 211 16.79 -5.27 -20.86
C GLY A 211 17.25 -3.93 -20.29
N ILE A 212 16.69 -3.49 -19.16
CA ILE A 212 17.15 -2.31 -18.43
C ILE A 212 18.10 -2.80 -17.31
N GLU A 213 19.37 -2.97 -17.66
CA GLU A 213 20.38 -3.53 -16.75
C GLU A 213 21.19 -2.45 -16.01
N ASP A 214 21.21 -1.21 -16.53
CA ASP A 214 21.98 -0.12 -15.93
C ASP A 214 21.26 0.48 -14.70
N ASP A 215 22.01 0.66 -13.61
CA ASP A 215 21.52 1.24 -12.35
C ASP A 215 20.93 2.66 -12.54
N LYS A 216 21.47 3.44 -13.48
CA LYS A 216 20.92 4.75 -13.84
C LYS A 216 19.59 4.62 -14.59
N GLY A 217 19.44 3.60 -15.43
CA GLY A 217 18.20 3.26 -16.11
C GLY A 217 17.13 2.81 -15.12
N LEU A 218 17.47 1.94 -14.16
CA LEU A 218 16.55 1.47 -13.12
C LEU A 218 16.00 2.60 -12.24
N ALA A 219 16.79 3.64 -11.99
CA ALA A 219 16.37 4.80 -11.20
C ALA A 219 15.56 5.85 -11.99
N LYS A 220 15.55 5.75 -13.33
CA LYS A 220 14.86 6.70 -14.21
C LYS A 220 13.42 6.27 -14.54
N TYR A 221 13.12 5.00 -14.44
CA TYR A 221 11.82 4.41 -14.75
C TYR A 221 11.11 3.95 -13.49
#